data_d9cd669d70fe6d1ddd6424c20bbbbdcb
#
_entry.id   d9cd669d70fe6d1ddd6424c20bbbbdcb
#
_cell.length_a   1.000
_cell.length_b   1.000
_cell.length_c   1.000
_cell.angle_alpha   90.00
_cell.angle_beta   90.00
_cell.angle_gamma   90.00
#
_symmetry.space_group_name_H-M   'P 1'
#
loop_
_entity.id
_entity.type
_entity.pdbx_description
1 polymer ?
#
loop_
_entity_poly.entity_id
_entity_poly.type
_entity_poly.pdbx_seq_one_letter_code
_entity_poly.pdbx_strand_id
1 'polypeptide(L)'
;MYRTDAILRRINADRYDDRLVVATNLIDSYRQLHDFCMKWLPDSFALDGDIRVDARDVIVRELVANTLIHREYSSPFLAQLVIERDAIRTRNASRCIFAGRISPDNVSPTPKNPIIANFFMQIGLAEELGSGTRNLFRYSELYTGKEPVLSDGDYFEAIVPVPDVVAVSSPKRNEEQQVDSTLIKVKNAVRDLLISKGEVTAKDVAENIHLSPRTVRRYLPRLVDEGVLSMEKRGRTMVYLFREMKKCRIRRMMEKRIICGNDMGCKTNLSERLDH
;
A
#
# COMPACT_ATOMS: atom_id res chain seq x y z
N MET A 1 -24.78 -6.61 0.81
CA MET A 1 -23.56 -5.78 0.61
C MET A 1 -22.55 -6.15 1.68
N TYR A 2 -21.35 -6.53 1.30
CA TYR A 2 -20.32 -6.95 2.27
C TYR A 2 -19.75 -5.73 2.97
N ARG A 3 -19.74 -5.77 4.28
CA ARG A 3 -19.26 -4.68 5.09
C ARG A 3 -18.36 -5.21 6.19
N THR A 4 -17.23 -4.54 6.41
CA THR A 4 -16.31 -4.79 7.51
C THR A 4 -16.16 -3.51 8.30
N ASP A 5 -16.33 -3.56 9.61
CA ASP A 5 -16.07 -2.46 10.51
C ASP A 5 -14.65 -2.59 11.09
N ALA A 6 -13.75 -1.67 10.71
CA ALA A 6 -12.45 -1.54 11.31
C ALA A 6 -12.49 -0.44 12.39
N ILE A 7 -12.11 -0.77 13.60
CA ILE A 7 -12.32 0.04 14.80
C ILE A 7 -11.02 0.14 15.58
N LEU A 8 -10.69 1.34 16.06
CA LEU A 8 -9.63 1.57 17.03
C LEU A 8 -10.23 1.88 18.40
N ARG A 9 -9.80 1.17 19.45
CA ARG A 9 -10.18 1.34 20.86
C ARG A 9 -8.96 1.24 21.77
N ARG A 10 -8.27 2.34 22.03
CA ARG A 10 -7.04 2.34 22.83
C ARG A 10 -7.26 2.60 24.30
N ILE A 11 -8.21 3.48 24.62
CA ILE A 11 -8.35 4.06 25.95
C ILE A 11 -9.62 3.59 26.64
N ASN A 12 -10.73 3.53 25.93
CA ASN A 12 -12.03 3.19 26.47
C ASN A 12 -12.71 2.13 25.60
N ALA A 13 -13.24 1.07 26.22
CA ALA A 13 -13.98 0.02 25.53
C ALA A 13 -15.27 0.54 24.86
N ASP A 14 -15.87 1.61 25.38
CA ASP A 14 -17.16 2.16 24.93
C ASP A 14 -17.02 3.26 23.86
N ARG A 15 -15.81 3.77 23.62
CA ARG A 15 -15.56 4.84 22.64
C ARG A 15 -14.59 4.37 21.55
N TYR A 16 -14.92 4.73 20.32
CA TYR A 16 -14.01 4.56 19.20
C TYR A 16 -13.06 5.77 19.10
N ASP A 17 -11.76 5.51 19.07
CA ASP A 17 -10.76 6.54 18.77
C ASP A 17 -10.71 6.83 17.28
N ASP A 18 -10.92 5.77 16.45
CA ASP A 18 -11.05 5.86 14.99
C ASP A 18 -11.94 4.72 14.49
N ARG A 19 -12.60 4.93 13.34
CA ARG A 19 -13.45 3.93 12.71
C ARG A 19 -13.43 4.06 11.20
N LEU A 20 -13.29 2.95 10.51
CA LEU A 20 -13.41 2.83 9.07
C LEU A 20 -14.45 1.77 8.72
N VAL A 21 -15.45 2.15 7.94
CA VAL A 21 -16.44 1.21 7.41
C VAL A 21 -16.06 0.88 5.98
N VAL A 22 -15.66 -0.36 5.76
CA VAL A 22 -15.24 -0.85 4.44
C VAL A 22 -16.42 -1.59 3.79
N ALA A 23 -16.85 -1.11 2.63
CA ALA A 23 -17.95 -1.66 1.84
C ALA A 23 -17.65 -1.57 0.34
N THR A 24 -16.49 -2.06 -0.06
CA THR A 24 -15.93 -2.01 -1.42
C THR A 24 -15.74 -3.41 -2.00
N ASN A 25 -15.17 -3.53 -3.20
CA ASN A 25 -14.72 -4.81 -3.72
C ASN A 25 -13.62 -5.43 -2.84
N LEU A 26 -13.34 -6.71 -3.01
CA LEU A 26 -12.42 -7.46 -2.13
C LEU A 26 -10.98 -6.93 -2.15
N ILE A 27 -10.48 -6.47 -3.30
CA ILE A 27 -9.13 -5.93 -3.44
C ILE A 27 -9.00 -4.61 -2.67
N ASP A 28 -9.94 -3.69 -2.89
CA ASP A 28 -9.95 -2.41 -2.20
C ASP A 28 -10.27 -2.57 -0.72
N SER A 29 -11.10 -3.56 -0.35
CA SER A 29 -11.36 -3.90 1.05
C SER A 29 -10.09 -4.39 1.74
N TYR A 30 -9.33 -5.26 1.08
CA TYR A 30 -8.03 -5.72 1.60
C TYR A 30 -7.09 -4.53 1.84
N ARG A 31 -6.90 -3.66 0.84
CA ARG A 31 -6.01 -2.51 0.94
C ARG A 31 -6.43 -1.54 2.06
N GLN A 32 -7.72 -1.20 2.13
CA GLN A 32 -8.22 -0.27 3.14
C GLN A 32 -8.09 -0.82 4.56
N LEU A 33 -8.34 -2.10 4.78
CA LEU A 33 -8.17 -2.76 6.07
C LEU A 33 -6.69 -2.85 6.46
N HIS A 34 -5.83 -3.22 5.52
CA HIS A 34 -4.39 -3.25 5.71
C HIS A 34 -3.85 -1.87 6.09
N ASP A 35 -4.16 -0.83 5.31
CA ASP A 35 -3.72 0.54 5.55
C ASP A 35 -4.22 1.07 6.90
N PHE A 36 -5.45 0.72 7.30
CA PHE A 36 -5.99 1.06 8.62
C PHE A 36 -5.15 0.44 9.75
N CYS A 37 -4.78 -0.83 9.62
CA CYS A 37 -3.93 -1.50 10.61
C CYS A 37 -2.53 -0.89 10.65
N MET A 38 -1.91 -0.68 9.49
CA MET A 38 -0.56 -0.12 9.41
C MET A 38 -0.48 1.32 9.95
N LYS A 39 -1.58 2.06 9.88
CA LYS A 39 -1.69 3.41 10.46
C LYS A 39 -1.58 3.40 11.99
N TRP A 40 -2.11 2.39 12.65
CA TRP A 40 -2.29 2.40 14.11
C TRP A 40 -1.40 1.43 14.87
N LEU A 41 -0.95 0.35 14.24
CA LEU A 41 -0.06 -0.59 14.87
C LEU A 41 1.39 -0.07 14.91
N PRO A 42 2.09 -0.19 16.04
CA PRO A 42 3.46 0.27 16.16
C PRO A 42 4.41 -0.56 15.28
N ASP A 43 5.39 0.09 14.66
CA ASP A 43 6.53 -0.58 14.06
C ASP A 43 7.45 -1.09 15.18
N SER A 44 7.75 -2.36 15.17
CA SER A 44 8.62 -3.02 16.14
C SER A 44 9.76 -3.70 15.40
N PHE A 45 10.97 -3.54 15.91
CA PHE A 45 12.13 -4.22 15.37
C PHE A 45 12.01 -5.72 15.62
N ALA A 46 11.99 -6.51 14.57
CA ALA A 46 11.97 -7.97 14.64
C ALA A 46 13.02 -8.56 13.67
N LEU A 47 13.63 -9.67 14.10
CA LEU A 47 14.55 -10.45 13.28
C LEU A 47 13.98 -11.86 13.06
N ASP A 48 13.99 -12.30 11.84
CA ASP A 48 13.75 -13.68 11.47
C ASP A 48 15.09 -14.30 11.02
N GLY A 49 15.75 -14.97 11.94
CA GLY A 49 17.16 -15.29 11.82
C GLY A 49 18.01 -14.01 11.79
N ASP A 50 18.77 -13.81 10.71
CA ASP A 50 19.62 -12.63 10.50
C ASP A 50 18.96 -11.54 9.66
N ILE A 51 17.71 -11.74 9.26
CA ILE A 51 17.00 -10.83 8.35
C ILE A 51 16.00 -9.99 9.15
N ARG A 52 16.06 -8.67 8.99
CA ARG A 52 15.04 -7.78 9.53
C ARG A 52 13.72 -8.00 8.78
N VAL A 53 12.65 -8.21 9.55
CA VAL A 53 11.29 -8.37 9.03
C VAL A 53 10.34 -7.37 9.66
N ASP A 54 9.34 -6.91 8.91
CA ASP A 54 8.19 -6.20 9.47
C ASP A 54 7.14 -7.25 9.89
N ALA A 55 7.27 -7.75 11.14
CA ALA A 55 6.34 -8.73 11.69
C ALA A 55 4.91 -8.21 11.72
N ARG A 56 4.72 -6.89 11.92
CA ARG A 56 3.43 -6.21 11.85
C ARG A 56 2.77 -6.38 10.47
N ASP A 57 3.50 -6.13 9.39
CA ASP A 57 2.97 -6.25 8.02
C ASP A 57 2.54 -7.69 7.73
N VAL A 58 3.36 -8.69 8.10
CA VAL A 58 3.02 -10.11 7.91
C VAL A 58 1.74 -10.48 8.66
N ILE A 59 1.64 -10.09 9.95
CA ILE A 59 0.45 -10.35 10.78
C ILE A 59 -0.79 -9.69 10.19
N VAL A 60 -0.69 -8.43 9.78
CA VAL A 60 -1.83 -7.69 9.23
C VAL A 60 -2.30 -8.29 7.91
N ARG A 61 -1.38 -8.61 7.01
CA ARG A 61 -1.70 -9.27 5.72
C ARG A 61 -2.48 -10.56 5.95
N GLU A 62 -2.01 -11.38 6.87
CA GLU A 62 -2.65 -12.66 7.20
C GLU A 62 -4.03 -12.48 7.82
N LEU A 63 -4.17 -11.59 8.81
CA LEU A 63 -5.46 -11.32 9.46
C LEU A 63 -6.51 -10.77 8.48
N VAL A 64 -6.10 -9.85 7.60
CA VAL A 64 -7.00 -9.26 6.61
C VAL A 64 -7.40 -10.29 5.55
N ALA A 65 -6.43 -11.07 5.04
CA ALA A 65 -6.70 -12.14 4.10
C ALA A 65 -7.68 -13.17 4.71
N ASN A 66 -7.41 -13.63 5.94
CA ASN A 66 -8.27 -14.59 6.65
C ASN A 66 -9.68 -14.06 6.88
N THR A 67 -9.83 -12.78 7.25
CA THR A 67 -11.14 -12.15 7.42
C THR A 67 -11.96 -12.16 6.12
N LEU A 68 -11.32 -11.98 4.97
CA LEU A 68 -12.01 -11.96 3.67
C LEU A 68 -12.19 -13.36 3.08
N ILE A 69 -11.24 -14.28 3.25
CA ILE A 69 -11.28 -15.64 2.70
C ILE A 69 -12.24 -16.54 3.49
N HIS A 70 -12.23 -16.43 4.83
CA HIS A 70 -12.99 -17.34 5.71
C HIS A 70 -14.35 -16.80 6.16
N ARG A 71 -14.80 -15.70 5.62
CA ARG A 71 -16.10 -15.08 5.93
C ARG A 71 -17.26 -15.86 5.30
N GLU A 72 -18.35 -16.00 6.05
CA GLU A 72 -19.64 -16.42 5.52
C GLU A 72 -20.38 -15.21 4.91
N TYR A 73 -20.37 -15.14 3.57
CA TYR A 73 -20.90 -13.99 2.85
C TYR A 73 -22.43 -13.95 2.76
N SER A 74 -23.12 -15.06 3.04
CA SER A 74 -24.58 -15.09 3.14
C SER A 74 -25.10 -14.61 4.50
N SER A 75 -24.21 -14.50 5.49
CA SER A 75 -24.56 -14.04 6.83
C SER A 75 -24.81 -12.53 6.87
N PRO A 76 -25.84 -12.05 7.57
CA PRO A 76 -26.08 -10.63 7.81
C PRO A 76 -25.11 -10.01 8.81
N PHE A 77 -24.32 -10.83 9.54
CA PHE A 77 -23.38 -10.33 10.53
C PHE A 77 -22.19 -9.63 9.86
N LEU A 78 -21.86 -8.46 10.42
CA LEU A 78 -20.73 -7.68 9.95
C LEU A 78 -19.43 -8.32 10.41
N ALA A 79 -18.44 -8.37 9.52
CA ALA A 79 -17.09 -8.65 9.95
C ALA A 79 -16.53 -7.45 10.73
N GLN A 80 -15.75 -7.73 11.74
CA GLN A 80 -15.13 -6.72 12.59
C GLN A 80 -13.62 -6.94 12.65
N LEU A 81 -12.89 -5.83 12.59
CA LEU A 81 -11.47 -5.75 12.86
C LEU A 81 -11.30 -4.67 13.93
N VAL A 82 -10.84 -5.05 15.11
CA VAL A 82 -10.73 -4.13 16.25
C VAL A 82 -9.28 -4.09 16.73
N ILE A 83 -8.68 -2.93 16.70
CA ILE A 83 -7.37 -2.67 17.31
C ILE A 83 -7.62 -2.14 18.71
N GLU A 84 -7.20 -2.90 19.71
CA GLU A 84 -7.24 -2.56 21.12
C GLU A 84 -5.85 -2.07 21.58
N ARG A 85 -5.71 -1.80 22.86
CA ARG A 85 -4.45 -1.30 23.40
C ARG A 85 -3.27 -2.27 23.20
N ASP A 86 -3.50 -3.56 23.35
CA ASP A 86 -2.49 -4.61 23.38
C ASP A 86 -2.82 -5.82 22.51
N ALA A 87 -3.87 -5.71 21.69
CA ALA A 87 -4.31 -6.77 20.77
C ALA A 87 -5.01 -6.21 19.53
N ILE A 88 -4.90 -6.95 18.44
CA ILE A 88 -5.80 -6.82 17.29
C ILE A 88 -6.72 -8.04 17.27
N ARG A 89 -8.03 -7.79 17.10
CA ARG A 89 -9.06 -8.81 17.02
C ARG A 89 -9.76 -8.77 15.67
N THR A 90 -9.94 -9.93 15.08
CA THR A 90 -10.85 -10.06 13.93
C THR A 90 -11.97 -11.03 14.30
N ARG A 91 -13.19 -10.72 13.85
CA ARG A 91 -14.37 -11.55 14.04
C ARG A 91 -15.24 -11.50 12.80
N ASN A 92 -15.56 -12.64 12.25
CA ASN A 92 -16.49 -12.75 11.14
C ASN A 92 -17.37 -14.00 11.28
N ALA A 93 -18.61 -13.91 10.78
CA ALA A 93 -19.46 -15.07 10.70
C ALA A 93 -18.76 -16.20 9.94
N SER A 94 -18.89 -17.40 10.43
CA SER A 94 -18.16 -18.54 9.91
C SER A 94 -19.12 -19.71 9.67
N ARG A 95 -18.85 -20.44 8.60
CA ARG A 95 -19.40 -21.79 8.44
C ARG A 95 -18.41 -22.73 9.08
N CYS A 96 -18.67 -23.12 10.33
CA CYS A 96 -17.75 -23.92 11.13
C CYS A 96 -17.36 -25.22 10.42
N ILE A 97 -16.07 -25.43 10.23
CA ILE A 97 -15.52 -26.70 9.73
C ILE A 97 -14.92 -27.48 10.90
N PHE A 98 -14.31 -26.77 11.85
CA PHE A 98 -13.71 -27.33 13.05
C PHE A 98 -14.03 -26.45 14.25
N ALA A 99 -14.89 -26.97 15.15
CA ALA A 99 -15.25 -26.22 16.35
C ALA A 99 -14.14 -26.28 17.39
N GLY A 100 -13.65 -25.11 17.79
CA GLY A 100 -12.69 -24.99 18.88
C GLY A 100 -11.48 -24.13 18.58
N ARG A 101 -10.46 -24.27 19.42
CA ARG A 101 -9.19 -23.54 19.29
C ARG A 101 -8.35 -24.10 18.15
N ILE A 102 -7.85 -23.21 17.32
CA ILE A 102 -6.96 -23.54 16.21
C ILE A 102 -5.52 -23.33 16.66
N SER A 103 -4.66 -24.31 16.34
CA SER A 103 -3.22 -24.26 16.54
C SER A 103 -2.49 -24.66 15.23
N PRO A 104 -1.19 -24.42 15.11
CA PRO A 104 -0.41 -24.85 13.95
C PRO A 104 -0.47 -26.37 13.69
N ASP A 105 -0.73 -27.16 14.74
CA ASP A 105 -0.74 -28.64 14.69
C ASP A 105 -2.08 -29.22 14.26
N ASN A 106 -3.20 -28.49 14.51
CA ASN A 106 -4.55 -28.98 14.24
C ASN A 106 -5.27 -28.24 13.11
N VAL A 107 -4.61 -27.29 12.46
CA VAL A 107 -5.23 -26.52 11.38
C VAL A 107 -5.43 -27.39 10.14
N SER A 108 -6.65 -27.39 9.63
CA SER A 108 -6.94 -27.92 8.28
C SER A 108 -6.87 -26.77 7.27
N PRO A 109 -6.02 -26.85 6.22
CA PRO A 109 -5.85 -25.75 5.25
C PRO A 109 -7.01 -25.69 4.25
N THR A 110 -8.25 -25.77 4.73
CA THR A 110 -9.44 -25.75 3.87
C THR A 110 -10.07 -24.35 3.89
N PRO A 111 -9.94 -23.56 2.82
CA PRO A 111 -10.55 -22.26 2.75
C PRO A 111 -12.07 -22.38 2.63
N LYS A 112 -12.81 -21.52 3.34
CA LYS A 112 -14.29 -21.50 3.28
C LYS A 112 -14.80 -20.92 1.95
N ASN A 113 -13.99 -20.09 1.30
CA ASN A 113 -14.25 -19.55 -0.02
C ASN A 113 -13.08 -19.87 -0.97
N PRO A 114 -13.01 -21.07 -1.55
CA PRO A 114 -11.87 -21.51 -2.36
C PRO A 114 -11.58 -20.60 -3.57
N ILE A 115 -12.61 -20.06 -4.20
CA ILE A 115 -12.48 -19.15 -5.35
C ILE A 115 -11.77 -17.84 -4.90
N ILE A 116 -12.17 -17.28 -3.76
CA ILE A 116 -11.54 -16.06 -3.22
C ILE A 116 -10.10 -16.36 -2.78
N ALA A 117 -9.87 -17.49 -2.12
CA ALA A 117 -8.54 -17.91 -1.70
C ALA A 117 -7.57 -18.05 -2.88
N ASN A 118 -7.97 -18.80 -3.91
CA ASN A 118 -7.18 -18.96 -5.13
C ASN A 118 -6.90 -17.63 -5.83
N PHE A 119 -7.90 -16.77 -5.91
CA PHE A 119 -7.74 -15.44 -6.50
C PHE A 119 -6.72 -14.60 -5.71
N PHE A 120 -6.82 -14.59 -4.37
CA PHE A 120 -5.90 -13.83 -3.52
C PHE A 120 -4.46 -14.36 -3.61
N MET A 121 -4.27 -15.69 -3.69
CA MET A 121 -2.96 -16.29 -3.93
C MET A 121 -2.37 -15.86 -5.27
N GLN A 122 -3.15 -15.91 -6.35
CA GLN A 122 -2.69 -15.53 -7.69
C GLN A 122 -2.24 -14.07 -7.79
N ILE A 123 -2.88 -13.16 -7.05
CA ILE A 123 -2.52 -11.74 -7.05
C ILE A 123 -1.56 -11.36 -5.90
N GLY A 124 -1.06 -12.33 -5.13
CA GLY A 124 -0.08 -12.12 -4.07
C GLY A 124 -0.63 -11.45 -2.79
N LEU A 125 -1.94 -11.50 -2.57
CA LEU A 125 -2.59 -10.98 -1.35
C LEU A 125 -2.73 -12.04 -0.24
N ALA A 126 -2.55 -13.30 -0.54
CA ALA A 126 -2.49 -14.40 0.41
C ALA A 126 -1.34 -15.34 0.03
N GLU A 127 -0.79 -16.01 1.04
CA GLU A 127 0.21 -17.05 0.84
C GLU A 127 -0.42 -18.42 0.55
N GLU A 128 0.42 -19.45 0.35
CA GLU A 128 -0.07 -20.80 0.09
C GLU A 128 -0.94 -21.32 1.24
N LEU A 129 -1.94 -22.13 0.88
CA LEU A 129 -2.88 -22.71 1.83
C LEU A 129 -2.17 -23.49 2.95
N GLY A 130 -2.40 -23.08 4.21
CA GLY A 130 -1.85 -23.70 5.40
C GLY A 130 -0.60 -23.04 5.99
N SER A 131 0.05 -22.10 5.30
CA SER A 131 1.15 -21.31 5.86
C SER A 131 0.67 -20.22 6.80
N GLY A 132 -0.50 -19.63 6.53
CA GLY A 132 -1.01 -18.47 7.22
C GLY A 132 -1.14 -18.59 8.71
N THR A 133 -1.70 -19.68 9.22
CA THR A 133 -1.78 -19.93 10.68
C THR A 133 -0.39 -20.02 11.31
N ARG A 134 0.53 -20.76 10.67
CA ARG A 134 1.92 -20.87 11.16
C ARG A 134 2.62 -19.52 11.18
N ASN A 135 2.41 -18.71 10.17
CA ASN A 135 2.95 -17.35 10.11
C ASN A 135 2.38 -16.46 11.21
N LEU A 136 1.06 -16.50 11.47
CA LEU A 136 0.48 -15.77 12.59
C LEU A 136 1.11 -16.12 13.93
N PHE A 137 1.32 -17.41 14.22
CA PHE A 137 1.97 -17.84 15.46
C PHE A 137 3.43 -17.37 15.50
N ARG A 138 4.21 -17.66 14.46
CA ARG A 138 5.63 -17.28 14.37
C ARG A 138 5.86 -15.78 14.53
N TYR A 139 5.14 -14.99 13.74
CA TYR A 139 5.35 -13.54 13.71
C TYR A 139 4.71 -12.82 14.91
N SER A 140 3.68 -13.40 15.55
CA SER A 140 3.18 -12.89 16.83
C SER A 140 4.23 -13.05 17.95
N GLU A 141 4.91 -14.17 17.97
CA GLU A 141 6.00 -14.40 18.92
C GLU A 141 7.16 -13.43 18.68
N LEU A 142 7.54 -13.21 17.42
CA LEU A 142 8.58 -12.22 17.06
C LEU A 142 8.16 -10.78 17.40
N TYR A 143 6.87 -10.45 17.29
CA TYR A 143 6.35 -9.12 17.49
C TYR A 143 6.17 -8.73 18.95
N THR A 144 5.72 -9.68 19.79
CA THR A 144 5.35 -9.42 21.21
C THR A 144 5.87 -10.43 22.20
N GLY A 145 6.45 -11.55 21.78
CA GLY A 145 6.80 -12.68 22.62
C GLY A 145 5.57 -13.48 23.11
N LYS A 146 4.40 -13.32 22.47
CA LYS A 146 3.15 -13.99 22.88
C LYS A 146 2.48 -14.65 21.68
N GLU A 147 1.82 -15.77 21.95
CA GLU A 147 1.05 -16.50 20.93
C GLU A 147 -0.32 -15.85 20.66
N PRO A 148 -0.83 -15.95 19.43
CA PRO A 148 -2.19 -15.58 19.09
C PRO A 148 -3.20 -16.62 19.60
N VAL A 149 -4.45 -16.20 19.75
CA VAL A 149 -5.58 -17.09 20.01
C VAL A 149 -6.49 -17.09 18.78
N LEU A 150 -6.62 -18.26 18.16
CA LEU A 150 -7.50 -18.48 17.03
C LEU A 150 -8.58 -19.46 17.40
N SER A 151 -9.83 -19.20 17.04
CA SER A 151 -10.95 -20.12 17.27
C SER A 151 -11.94 -20.09 16.10
N ASP A 152 -12.54 -21.25 15.80
CA ASP A 152 -13.61 -21.40 14.83
C ASP A 152 -14.86 -21.97 15.52
N GLY A 153 -16.01 -21.48 15.09
CA GLY A 153 -17.34 -21.84 15.60
C GLY A 153 -18.39 -21.15 14.72
N ASP A 154 -19.46 -20.63 15.32
CA ASP A 154 -20.41 -19.75 14.64
C ASP A 154 -19.72 -18.48 14.11
N TYR A 155 -18.63 -18.12 14.75
CA TYR A 155 -17.73 -17.06 14.36
C TYR A 155 -16.30 -17.59 14.29
N PHE A 156 -15.58 -17.16 13.27
CA PHE A 156 -14.14 -17.24 13.26
C PHE A 156 -13.58 -16.02 13.99
N GLU A 157 -12.80 -16.25 15.02
CA GLU A 157 -12.16 -15.19 15.81
C GLU A 157 -10.66 -15.38 15.83
N ALA A 158 -9.94 -14.29 15.63
CA ALA A 158 -8.49 -14.23 15.83
C ALA A 158 -8.17 -13.07 16.78
N ILE A 159 -7.37 -13.36 17.81
CA ILE A 159 -6.85 -12.37 18.76
C ILE A 159 -5.34 -12.47 18.68
N VAL A 160 -4.70 -11.43 18.18
CA VAL A 160 -3.25 -11.37 18.04
C VAL A 160 -2.71 -10.28 18.95
N PRO A 161 -1.82 -10.63 19.89
CA PRO A 161 -1.15 -9.64 20.72
C PRO A 161 -0.35 -8.65 19.88
N VAL A 162 -0.39 -7.38 20.27
CA VAL A 162 0.40 -6.30 19.66
C VAL A 162 1.10 -5.49 20.74
N PRO A 163 2.20 -4.80 20.45
CA PRO A 163 2.80 -3.86 21.39
C PRO A 163 1.81 -2.75 21.75
N ASP A 164 2.00 -2.10 22.91
CA ASP A 164 1.08 -1.09 23.43
C ASP A 164 0.81 0.05 22.40
N VAL A 165 -0.39 0.07 21.84
CA VAL A 165 -0.83 1.02 20.81
C VAL A 165 -1.01 2.44 21.37
N VAL A 166 -1.09 2.62 22.69
CA VAL A 166 -1.18 3.97 23.32
C VAL A 166 0.13 4.72 23.16
N ALA A 167 1.26 4.00 23.09
CA ALA A 167 2.56 4.59 22.84
C ALA A 167 2.68 5.20 21.43
N VAL A 168 1.86 4.76 20.50
CA VAL A 168 1.68 5.43 19.20
C VAL A 168 0.84 6.68 19.48
N SER A 169 1.49 7.78 19.79
CA SER A 169 0.85 9.09 19.76
C SER A 169 0.06 9.19 18.46
N SER A 170 -1.20 9.65 18.53
CA SER A 170 -2.06 9.87 17.35
C SER A 170 -1.16 10.28 16.20
N PRO A 171 -1.16 9.58 15.07
CA PRO A 171 -0.26 9.98 14.00
C PRO A 171 -0.50 11.46 13.86
N LYS A 172 0.51 12.27 14.16
CA LYS A 172 0.51 13.67 13.75
C LYS A 172 0.00 13.54 12.34
N ARG A 173 -1.21 14.05 12.06
CA ARG A 173 -1.78 14.03 10.70
C ARG A 173 -0.60 14.22 9.81
N ASN A 174 -0.13 13.10 9.22
CA ASN A 174 1.17 13.13 8.60
C ASN A 174 1.01 14.12 7.47
N GLU A 175 1.43 15.35 7.73
CA GLU A 175 1.70 16.30 6.66
C GLU A 175 2.60 15.63 5.63
N GLU A 176 3.39 14.62 6.02
CA GLU A 176 4.22 13.80 5.15
C GLU A 176 3.41 12.89 4.21
N GLN A 177 2.32 12.21 4.63
CA GLN A 177 1.53 11.39 3.70
C GLN A 177 0.68 12.24 2.75
N GLN A 178 0.19 13.38 3.22
CA GLN A 178 -0.48 14.36 2.34
C GLN A 178 0.54 15.10 1.47
N VAL A 179 1.75 15.29 1.98
CA VAL A 179 2.92 15.80 1.26
C VAL A 179 3.31 14.82 0.15
N ASP A 180 3.36 13.52 0.40
CA ASP A 180 3.76 12.54 -0.61
C ASP A 180 2.73 12.40 -1.74
N SER A 181 1.43 12.38 -1.44
CA SER A 181 0.41 12.35 -2.49
C SER A 181 0.41 13.64 -3.34
N THR A 182 0.63 14.78 -2.72
CA THR A 182 0.75 16.07 -3.43
C THR A 182 2.08 16.15 -4.18
N LEU A 183 3.17 15.67 -3.61
CA LEU A 183 4.47 15.58 -4.28
C LEU A 183 4.39 14.71 -5.53
N ILE A 184 3.73 13.56 -5.46
CA ILE A 184 3.50 12.67 -6.62
C ILE A 184 2.69 13.40 -7.70
N LYS A 185 1.62 14.10 -7.34
CA LYS A 185 0.82 14.90 -8.29
C LYS A 185 1.66 16.00 -8.94
N VAL A 186 2.43 16.74 -8.14
CA VAL A 186 3.35 17.78 -8.65
C VAL A 186 4.42 17.17 -9.55
N LYS A 187 5.03 16.05 -9.16
CA LYS A 187 6.07 15.37 -9.94
C LYS A 187 5.56 14.90 -11.31
N ASN A 188 4.36 14.33 -11.36
CA ASN A 188 3.73 13.88 -12.61
C ASN A 188 3.39 15.07 -13.50
N ALA A 189 2.74 16.10 -12.97
CA ALA A 189 2.38 17.31 -13.72
C ALA A 189 3.61 18.05 -14.27
N VAL A 190 4.67 18.17 -13.47
CA VAL A 190 5.95 18.75 -13.92
C VAL A 190 6.53 17.95 -15.07
N ARG A 191 6.55 16.61 -14.98
CA ARG A 191 7.06 15.75 -16.04
C ARG A 191 6.28 15.92 -17.34
N ASP A 192 4.94 15.89 -17.27
CA ASP A 192 4.07 16.00 -18.44
C ASP A 192 4.18 17.37 -19.10
N LEU A 193 4.24 18.44 -18.30
CA LEU A 193 4.44 19.80 -18.80
C LEU A 193 5.84 20.04 -19.39
N LEU A 194 6.89 19.45 -18.79
CA LEU A 194 8.24 19.53 -19.33
C LEU A 194 8.40 18.80 -20.67
N ILE A 195 7.70 17.66 -20.83
CA ILE A 195 7.67 16.93 -22.10
C ILE A 195 6.98 17.78 -23.20
N SER A 196 5.92 18.52 -22.84
CA SER A 196 5.15 19.32 -23.82
C SER A 196 5.72 20.69 -24.09
N LYS A 197 6.25 21.39 -23.07
CA LYS A 197 6.69 22.80 -23.16
C LYS A 197 8.20 23.00 -23.05
N GLY A 198 8.94 21.97 -22.60
CA GLY A 198 10.39 22.05 -22.37
C GLY A 198 10.80 22.79 -21.10
N GLU A 199 10.00 23.69 -20.60
CA GLU A 199 10.21 24.46 -19.37
C GLU A 199 8.88 24.71 -18.65
N VAL A 200 8.91 24.85 -17.31
CA VAL A 200 7.70 25.08 -16.51
C VAL A 200 7.93 26.06 -15.39
N THR A 201 6.88 26.79 -15.03
CA THR A 201 6.85 27.66 -13.85
C THR A 201 5.94 27.04 -12.76
N ALA A 202 6.07 27.52 -11.53
CA ALA A 202 5.17 27.11 -10.45
C ALA A 202 3.69 27.43 -10.74
N LYS A 203 3.42 28.43 -11.61
CA LYS A 203 2.08 28.81 -12.02
C LYS A 203 1.51 27.78 -13.02
N ASP A 204 2.29 27.38 -14.03
CA ASP A 204 1.87 26.36 -15.00
C ASP A 204 1.50 25.04 -14.32
N VAL A 205 2.33 24.60 -13.38
CA VAL A 205 2.08 23.37 -12.61
C VAL A 205 0.83 23.50 -11.74
N ALA A 206 0.66 24.65 -11.08
CA ALA A 206 -0.48 24.93 -10.21
C ALA A 206 -1.81 24.92 -10.98
N GLU A 207 -1.83 25.50 -12.16
CA GLU A 207 -3.00 25.50 -13.05
C GLU A 207 -3.34 24.09 -13.54
N ASN A 208 -2.33 23.29 -13.89
CA ASN A 208 -2.53 21.92 -14.38
C ASN A 208 -3.16 20.97 -13.33
N ILE A 209 -2.78 21.12 -12.06
CA ILE A 209 -3.26 20.23 -10.98
C ILE A 209 -4.25 20.89 -10.03
N HIS A 210 -4.76 22.06 -10.37
CA HIS A 210 -5.74 22.84 -9.57
C HIS A 210 -5.29 23.10 -8.11
N LEU A 211 -4.00 23.40 -7.92
CA LEU A 211 -3.44 23.78 -6.64
C LEU A 211 -3.00 25.25 -6.63
N SER A 212 -2.78 25.81 -5.43
CA SER A 212 -2.23 27.15 -5.33
C SER A 212 -0.76 27.20 -5.74
N PRO A 213 -0.28 28.25 -6.44
CA PRO A 213 1.14 28.42 -6.78
C PRO A 213 2.04 28.43 -5.53
N ARG A 214 1.53 28.85 -4.37
CA ARG A 214 2.23 28.82 -3.08
C ARG A 214 2.49 27.38 -2.63
N THR A 215 1.51 26.51 -2.81
CA THR A 215 1.64 25.09 -2.50
C THR A 215 2.69 24.43 -3.40
N VAL A 216 2.62 24.65 -4.71
CA VAL A 216 3.56 24.06 -5.67
C VAL A 216 5.01 24.51 -5.40
N ARG A 217 5.23 25.80 -5.08
CA ARG A 217 6.57 26.34 -4.73
C ARG A 217 7.23 25.66 -3.54
N ARG A 218 6.47 25.00 -2.66
CA ARG A 218 7.01 24.23 -1.53
C ARG A 218 7.60 22.89 -1.96
N TYR A 219 7.12 22.32 -3.08
CA TYR A 219 7.54 21.01 -3.56
C TYR A 219 8.60 21.05 -4.65
N LEU A 220 8.60 22.08 -5.50
CA LEU A 220 9.55 22.18 -6.61
C LEU A 220 11.04 22.14 -6.17
N PRO A 221 11.47 22.78 -5.06
CA PRO A 221 12.84 22.68 -4.58
C PRO A 221 13.25 21.24 -4.25
N ARG A 222 12.34 20.42 -3.70
CA ARG A 222 12.61 19.00 -3.41
C ARG A 222 12.96 18.21 -4.69
N LEU A 223 12.28 18.49 -5.80
CA LEU A 223 12.59 17.87 -7.09
C LEU A 223 13.91 18.34 -7.68
N VAL A 224 14.36 19.55 -7.33
CA VAL A 224 15.70 20.06 -7.67
C VAL A 224 16.76 19.33 -6.82
N ASP A 225 16.52 19.17 -5.52
CA ASP A 225 17.42 18.47 -4.59
C ASP A 225 17.53 16.98 -4.94
N GLU A 226 16.44 16.34 -5.36
CA GLU A 226 16.44 14.96 -5.90
C GLU A 226 17.19 14.85 -7.25
N GLY A 227 17.66 15.94 -7.81
CA GLY A 227 18.42 15.97 -9.06
C GLY A 227 17.55 15.74 -10.32
N VAL A 228 16.23 15.79 -10.19
CA VAL A 228 15.29 15.62 -11.31
C VAL A 228 15.19 16.89 -12.14
N LEU A 229 15.24 18.04 -11.49
CA LEU A 229 15.10 19.36 -12.11
C LEU A 229 16.36 20.21 -11.93
N SER A 230 16.53 21.16 -12.84
CA SER A 230 17.35 22.36 -12.67
C SER A 230 16.45 23.58 -12.61
N MET A 231 16.88 24.62 -11.88
CA MET A 231 16.11 25.86 -11.79
C MET A 231 16.96 27.04 -12.28
N GLU A 232 16.30 27.94 -13.01
CA GLU A 232 16.89 29.19 -13.49
C GLU A 232 16.01 30.37 -13.11
N LYS A 233 16.62 31.50 -12.74
CA LYS A 233 15.89 32.74 -12.49
C LYS A 233 15.83 33.58 -13.77
N ARG A 234 14.63 33.79 -14.31
CA ARG A 234 14.41 34.69 -15.44
C ARG A 234 13.56 35.88 -15.00
N GLY A 235 14.23 36.99 -14.75
CA GLY A 235 13.60 38.20 -14.23
C GLY A 235 13.04 37.97 -12.81
N ARG A 236 11.71 38.11 -12.62
CA ARG A 236 11.00 37.86 -11.36
C ARG A 236 10.46 36.44 -11.23
N THR A 237 10.64 35.59 -12.23
CA THR A 237 10.06 34.25 -12.28
C THR A 237 11.15 33.19 -12.20
N MET A 238 10.88 32.14 -11.42
CA MET A 238 11.69 30.91 -11.39
C MET A 238 11.16 29.94 -12.43
N VAL A 239 12.04 29.45 -13.29
CA VAL A 239 11.75 28.49 -14.35
C VAL A 239 12.47 27.18 -14.03
N TYR A 240 11.79 26.06 -14.24
CA TYR A 240 12.31 24.72 -13.98
C TYR A 240 12.43 23.97 -15.30
N LEU A 241 13.53 23.25 -15.46
CA LEU A 241 13.88 22.46 -16.64
C LEU A 241 14.32 21.06 -16.21
N PHE A 242 14.32 20.11 -17.14
CA PHE A 242 15.01 18.85 -16.86
C PHE A 242 16.48 19.10 -16.62
N ARG A 243 17.00 18.54 -15.53
CA ARG A 243 18.45 18.53 -15.30
C ARG A 243 19.08 17.72 -16.42
N GLU A 244 19.93 18.34 -17.25
CA GLU A 244 20.69 17.62 -18.27
C GLU A 244 21.53 16.54 -17.58
N MET A 245 21.12 15.29 -17.74
CA MET A 245 22.02 14.19 -17.49
C MET A 245 23.10 14.29 -18.56
N LYS A 246 24.28 14.76 -18.21
CA LYS A 246 25.46 14.69 -19.06
C LYS A 246 25.55 13.26 -19.58
N LYS A 247 25.26 13.07 -20.87
CA LYS A 247 25.22 11.81 -21.62
C LYS A 247 24.01 10.91 -21.31
N CYS A 248 22.86 11.19 -21.89
CA CYS A 248 21.87 10.17 -22.09
C CYS A 248 21.36 10.16 -23.54
N ARG A 249 21.43 8.97 -24.14
CA ARG A 249 21.08 8.61 -25.53
C ARG A 249 19.66 9.03 -26.02
N ILE A 250 18.84 9.55 -25.11
CA ILE A 250 17.42 9.86 -25.37
C ILE A 250 17.25 11.12 -26.25
N ARG A 251 18.14 12.13 -26.16
CA ARG A 251 18.08 13.32 -27.00
C ARG A 251 18.25 12.97 -28.48
N ARG A 252 19.12 12.02 -28.81
CA ARG A 252 19.31 11.53 -30.21
C ARG A 252 18.13 10.75 -30.76
N MET A 253 17.30 10.13 -29.91
CA MET A 253 16.09 9.42 -30.36
C MET A 253 14.91 10.38 -30.58
N MET A 254 14.81 11.47 -29.84
CA MET A 254 13.75 12.47 -30.03
C MET A 254 14.02 13.37 -31.22
N GLU A 255 15.26 13.82 -31.43
CA GLU A 255 15.63 14.59 -32.61
C GLU A 255 15.48 13.81 -33.93
N LYS A 256 15.74 12.49 -33.91
CA LYS A 256 15.47 11.61 -35.06
C LYS A 256 13.98 11.37 -35.34
N ARG A 257 13.10 11.50 -34.36
CA ARG A 257 11.64 11.36 -34.57
C ARG A 257 10.98 12.65 -35.09
N ILE A 258 11.58 13.79 -34.81
CA ILE A 258 11.07 15.10 -35.34
C ILE A 258 11.50 15.32 -36.80
N ILE A 259 12.65 14.77 -37.20
CA ILE A 259 13.17 14.91 -38.56
C ILE A 259 12.58 13.87 -39.51
N CYS A 260 12.04 12.74 -39.06
CA CYS A 260 11.39 11.73 -39.90
C CYS A 260 9.87 11.86 -40.01
N GLY A 261 9.28 12.96 -39.53
CA GLY A 261 7.84 13.24 -39.59
C GLY A 261 7.34 13.89 -40.90
N ASN A 262 8.24 14.32 -41.80
CA ASN A 262 7.88 14.93 -43.09
C ASN A 262 8.82 14.42 -44.18
N ASP A 263 8.65 13.15 -44.57
CA ASP A 263 8.88 12.78 -45.99
C ASP A 263 8.45 11.32 -46.17
N MET A 264 7.49 11.14 -47.08
CA MET A 264 7.13 9.84 -47.65
C MET A 264 8.27 9.33 -48.52
N GLY A 265 8.76 8.16 -48.25
CA GLY A 265 9.50 7.36 -49.20
C GLY A 265 10.95 7.06 -48.82
N CYS A 266 11.16 5.98 -48.12
CA CYS A 266 12.39 5.21 -48.27
C CYS A 266 12.16 3.72 -47.94
N LYS A 267 12.13 2.94 -48.99
CA LYS A 267 12.32 1.49 -48.97
C LYS A 267 13.78 1.24 -48.58
N THR A 268 14.02 0.54 -47.53
CA THR A 268 15.34 -0.07 -47.30
C THR A 268 15.22 -1.53 -46.94
N ASN A 269 15.85 -2.30 -47.81
CA ASN A 269 16.20 -3.70 -47.63
C ASN A 269 16.96 -3.92 -46.33
N LEU A 270 16.50 -4.88 -45.55
CA LEU A 270 17.27 -5.50 -44.51
C LEU A 270 17.64 -6.91 -45.00
N SER A 271 18.85 -7.04 -45.54
CA SER A 271 19.61 -8.27 -45.54
C SER A 271 21.07 -7.92 -45.44
N GLU A 272 21.78 -8.74 -44.65
CA GLU A 272 23.23 -8.83 -44.44
C GLU A 272 23.82 -8.03 -43.25
N ARG A 273 24.08 -8.75 -42.18
CA ARG A 273 25.36 -9.21 -41.61
C ARG A 273 25.25 -9.55 -40.14
N LEU A 274 25.04 -10.81 -39.90
CA LEU A 274 25.64 -11.54 -38.80
C LEU A 274 27.01 -11.99 -39.35
N ASP A 275 28.08 -11.66 -38.65
CA ASP A 275 29.32 -12.41 -38.42
C ASP A 275 30.41 -11.45 -37.88
N HIS A 276 30.83 -11.71 -36.71
CA HIS A 276 32.01 -11.63 -35.86
C HIS A 276 31.75 -11.15 -34.46
#